data_82cc06d0a70474bae745863aeed674ed
#
_entry.id   82cc06d0a70474bae745863aeed674ed
#
_cell.length_a   1.000
_cell.length_b   1.000
_cell.length_c   1.000
_cell.angle_alpha   90.00
_cell.angle_beta   90.00
_cell.angle_gamma   90.00
#
_symmetry.space_group_name_H-M   'P 1'
#
loop_
_entity.id
_entity.type
_entity.pdbx_description
1 polymer ?
#
loop_
_entity_poly.entity_id
_entity_poly.type
_entity_poly.pdbx_seq_one_letter_code
_entity_poly.pdbx_strand_id
1 'polypeptide(L)'
;ACKRAGAELRVLPVDQNGEWILDKLDSLIDSKLKIVSVAHISNVLGIKNPVQEIIERAHRFGARVLLDGAQGVVHGKVDVKDLNCDFYAFSGHKLYGPTGTGVLYGKREVLEEMEPWMGGGDMVDSVTLAKTTFAPLPLKFEAGTPNFIGVAALGEAINFVNRVDIDFMTAHEERLTS
;
A
#
# COMPACT_ATOMS: atom_id res chain seq x y z
N ALA A 1 -13.09 8.40 -4.79
CA ALA A 1 -13.03 7.11 -5.48
C ALA A 1 -14.42 6.45 -5.52
N CYS A 2 -15.02 6.07 -4.39
CA CYS A 2 -16.29 5.31 -4.33
C CYS A 2 -17.42 5.94 -5.13
N LYS A 3 -17.69 7.24 -4.97
CA LYS A 3 -18.74 7.94 -5.72
C LYS A 3 -18.57 7.83 -7.25
N ARG A 4 -17.33 7.87 -7.76
CA ARG A 4 -17.05 7.73 -9.22
C ARG A 4 -17.22 6.29 -9.71
N ALA A 5 -16.95 5.32 -8.84
CA ALA A 5 -17.08 3.90 -9.15
C ALA A 5 -18.48 3.35 -8.87
N GLY A 6 -19.43 4.16 -8.39
CA GLY A 6 -20.76 3.69 -7.97
C GLY A 6 -20.70 2.75 -6.77
N ALA A 7 -19.62 2.79 -5.98
CA ALA A 7 -19.43 1.94 -4.83
C ALA A 7 -19.86 2.63 -3.52
N GLU A 8 -20.34 1.85 -2.58
CA GLU A 8 -20.66 2.28 -1.22
C GLU A 8 -19.39 2.30 -0.36
N LEU A 9 -19.17 3.39 0.38
CA LEU A 9 -18.12 3.49 1.38
C LEU A 9 -18.67 3.06 2.74
N ARG A 10 -18.06 2.04 3.32
CA ARG A 10 -18.29 1.61 4.71
C ARG A 10 -17.08 1.97 5.55
N VAL A 11 -17.31 2.51 6.74
CA VAL A 11 -16.23 3.00 7.61
C VAL A 11 -16.19 2.14 8.87
N LEU A 12 -15.02 1.55 9.15
CA LEU A 12 -14.77 0.89 10.42
C LEU A 12 -14.61 1.98 11.50
N PRO A 13 -15.45 1.98 12.54
CA PRO A 13 -15.35 2.99 13.59
C PRO A 13 -14.12 2.74 14.48
N VAL A 14 -13.69 3.82 15.12
CA VAL A 14 -12.64 3.81 16.14
C VAL A 14 -13.26 4.20 17.49
N ASP A 15 -12.63 3.78 18.57
CA ASP A 15 -13.01 4.17 19.93
C ASP A 15 -12.41 5.55 20.30
N GLN A 16 -12.59 5.96 21.56
CA GLN A 16 -12.06 7.24 22.07
C GLN A 16 -10.53 7.29 22.16
N ASN A 17 -9.85 6.14 22.10
CA ASN A 17 -8.39 6.03 22.08
C ASN A 17 -7.85 5.99 20.65
N GLY A 18 -8.74 5.90 19.64
CA GLY A 18 -8.38 5.77 18.23
C GLY A 18 -8.12 4.34 17.79
N GLU A 19 -8.39 3.35 18.62
CA GLU A 19 -8.29 1.93 18.28
C GLU A 19 -9.52 1.47 17.47
N TRP A 20 -9.31 0.56 16.53
CA TRP A 20 -10.40 0.04 15.71
C TRP A 20 -11.36 -0.82 16.52
N ILE A 21 -12.66 -0.57 16.38
CA ILE A 21 -13.72 -1.40 17.02
C ILE A 21 -13.95 -2.63 16.14
N LEU A 22 -13.09 -3.65 16.31
CA LEU A 22 -13.07 -4.84 15.46
C LEU A 22 -14.37 -5.66 15.54
N ASP A 23 -15.11 -5.58 16.63
CA ASP A 23 -16.42 -6.22 16.77
C ASP A 23 -17.44 -5.71 15.74
N LYS A 24 -17.24 -4.50 15.21
CA LYS A 24 -18.08 -3.93 14.16
C LYS A 24 -17.68 -4.40 12.76
N LEU A 25 -16.49 -4.98 12.60
CA LEU A 25 -15.97 -5.37 11.31
C LEU A 25 -16.87 -6.40 10.61
N ASP A 26 -17.37 -7.40 11.34
CA ASP A 26 -18.22 -8.45 10.76
C ASP A 26 -19.55 -7.91 10.20
N SER A 27 -20.04 -6.79 10.74
CA SER A 27 -21.23 -6.12 10.22
C SER A 27 -20.95 -5.31 8.94
N LEU A 28 -19.68 -5.02 8.63
CA LEU A 28 -19.25 -4.25 7.47
C LEU A 28 -18.77 -5.12 6.31
N ILE A 29 -18.44 -6.40 6.59
CA ILE A 29 -17.94 -7.35 5.61
C ILE A 29 -19.08 -8.24 5.13
N ASP A 30 -19.30 -8.27 3.81
CA ASP A 30 -20.24 -9.17 3.15
C ASP A 30 -19.71 -9.58 1.76
N SER A 31 -20.45 -10.39 1.03
CA SER A 31 -20.09 -10.84 -0.33
C SER A 31 -20.00 -9.73 -1.38
N LYS A 32 -20.45 -8.52 -1.06
CA LYS A 32 -20.37 -7.35 -1.94
C LYS A 32 -19.10 -6.54 -1.70
N LEU A 33 -18.39 -6.78 -0.58
CA LEU A 33 -17.13 -6.11 -0.28
C LEU A 33 -16.11 -6.42 -1.37
N LYS A 34 -15.47 -5.40 -1.93
CA LYS A 34 -14.46 -5.55 -3.00
C LYS A 34 -13.06 -5.25 -2.50
N ILE A 35 -12.93 -4.18 -1.71
CA ILE A 35 -11.63 -3.73 -1.21
C ILE A 35 -11.75 -3.16 0.19
N VAL A 36 -10.78 -3.48 1.03
CA VAL A 36 -10.53 -2.84 2.32
C VAL A 36 -9.28 -2.00 2.18
N SER A 37 -9.34 -0.73 2.59
CA SER A 37 -8.17 0.16 2.57
C SER A 37 -7.99 0.77 3.96
N VAL A 38 -6.83 0.50 4.58
CA VAL A 38 -6.54 0.89 5.96
C VAL A 38 -5.07 1.26 6.14
N ALA A 39 -4.77 2.12 7.11
CA ALA A 39 -3.40 2.44 7.48
C ALA A 39 -2.76 1.32 8.30
N HIS A 40 -1.50 0.97 8.01
CA HIS A 40 -0.72 0.03 8.81
C HIS A 40 -0.36 0.65 10.18
N ILE A 41 0.14 1.88 10.15
CA ILE A 41 0.39 2.70 11.36
C ILE A 41 -0.27 4.07 11.15
N SER A 42 -0.97 4.55 12.16
CA SER A 42 -1.60 5.87 12.14
C SER A 42 -0.55 6.97 12.20
N ASN A 43 -0.60 7.93 11.28
CA ASN A 43 0.27 9.10 11.30
C ASN A 43 -0.15 10.16 12.36
N VAL A 44 -1.36 10.05 12.89
CA VAL A 44 -1.90 10.99 13.88
C VAL A 44 -1.69 10.48 15.30
N LEU A 45 -1.96 9.20 15.52
CA LEU A 45 -1.99 8.58 16.84
C LEU A 45 -0.76 7.69 17.13
N GLY A 46 0.04 7.36 16.10
CA GLY A 46 1.17 6.42 16.24
C GLY A 46 0.76 4.96 16.48
N ILE A 47 -0.54 4.67 16.48
CA ILE A 47 -1.06 3.32 16.74
C ILE A 47 -0.71 2.39 15.57
N LYS A 48 -0.08 1.25 15.88
CA LYS A 48 0.10 0.14 14.96
C LYS A 48 -1.18 -0.68 14.93
N ASN A 49 -1.87 -0.64 13.81
CA ASN A 49 -3.16 -1.27 13.64
C ASN A 49 -3.06 -2.80 13.47
N PRO A 50 -4.04 -3.59 13.92
CA PRO A 50 -4.07 -5.05 13.81
C PRO A 50 -4.47 -5.50 12.39
N VAL A 51 -3.63 -5.13 11.39
CA VAL A 51 -3.93 -5.31 9.97
C VAL A 51 -4.05 -6.78 9.56
N GLN A 52 -3.35 -7.69 10.27
CA GLN A 52 -3.40 -9.12 9.98
C GLN A 52 -4.82 -9.67 10.12
N GLU A 53 -5.52 -9.29 11.19
CA GLU A 53 -6.90 -9.72 11.42
C GLU A 53 -7.86 -9.20 10.34
N ILE A 54 -7.67 -7.95 9.91
CA ILE A 54 -8.44 -7.35 8.80
C ILE A 54 -8.22 -8.12 7.50
N ILE A 55 -6.96 -8.43 7.17
CA ILE A 55 -6.59 -9.16 5.95
C ILE A 55 -7.28 -10.53 5.93
N GLU A 56 -7.16 -11.29 7.03
CA GLU A 56 -7.75 -12.63 7.13
C GLU A 56 -9.27 -12.60 6.99
N ARG A 57 -9.93 -11.65 7.65
CA ARG A 57 -11.39 -11.50 7.57
C ARG A 57 -11.84 -11.08 6.18
N ALA A 58 -11.18 -10.09 5.56
CA ALA A 58 -11.50 -9.62 4.20
C ALA A 58 -11.32 -10.74 3.16
N HIS A 59 -10.24 -11.50 3.25
CA HIS A 59 -9.94 -12.59 2.31
C HIS A 59 -10.96 -13.73 2.38
N ARG A 60 -11.56 -14.02 3.54
CA ARG A 60 -12.65 -15.02 3.65
C ARG A 60 -13.86 -14.69 2.77
N PHE A 61 -14.06 -13.41 2.46
CA PHE A 61 -15.14 -12.92 1.60
C PHE A 61 -14.67 -12.57 0.18
N GLY A 62 -13.41 -12.88 -0.16
CA GLY A 62 -12.83 -12.60 -1.47
C GLY A 62 -12.53 -11.13 -1.72
N ALA A 63 -12.53 -10.29 -0.69
CA ALA A 63 -12.17 -8.88 -0.80
C ALA A 63 -10.65 -8.69 -0.81
N ARG A 64 -10.16 -7.72 -1.60
CA ARG A 64 -8.75 -7.33 -1.64
C ARG A 64 -8.43 -6.36 -0.50
N VAL A 65 -7.18 -6.38 -0.03
CA VAL A 65 -6.73 -5.48 1.03
C VAL A 65 -5.56 -4.62 0.57
N LEU A 66 -5.73 -3.31 0.68
CA LEU A 66 -4.70 -2.31 0.47
C LEU A 66 -4.28 -1.71 1.81
N LEU A 67 -3.01 -1.82 2.13
CA LEU A 67 -2.42 -1.17 3.29
C LEU A 67 -1.73 0.13 2.91
N ASP A 68 -2.11 1.22 3.56
CA ASP A 68 -1.29 2.43 3.60
C ASP A 68 -0.13 2.19 4.56
N GLY A 69 1.04 1.96 3.96
CA GLY A 69 2.29 1.68 4.66
C GLY A 69 3.18 2.89 4.86
N ALA A 70 2.67 4.11 4.60
CA ALA A 70 3.49 5.31 4.63
C ALA A 70 4.23 5.54 5.95
N GLN A 71 3.63 5.16 7.06
CA GLN A 71 4.30 5.13 8.37
C GLN A 71 4.89 3.74 8.70
N GLY A 72 4.28 2.67 8.18
CA GLY A 72 4.69 1.30 8.49
C GLY A 72 6.12 0.98 8.11
N VAL A 73 6.58 1.45 6.93
CA VAL A 73 7.94 1.20 6.43
C VAL A 73 9.04 1.97 7.17
N VAL A 74 8.66 2.98 7.95
CA VAL A 74 9.61 3.83 8.68
C VAL A 74 9.79 3.35 10.12
N HIS A 75 8.71 2.87 10.75
CA HIS A 75 8.64 2.53 12.16
C HIS A 75 8.62 1.03 12.44
N GLY A 76 9.10 0.21 11.52
CA GLY A 76 9.21 -1.23 11.72
C GLY A 76 9.51 -2.00 10.45
N LYS A 77 9.95 -3.23 10.65
CA LYS A 77 10.17 -4.17 9.55
C LYS A 77 8.83 -4.60 8.94
N VAL A 78 8.76 -4.53 7.64
CA VAL A 78 7.58 -4.94 6.86
C VAL A 78 7.95 -6.06 5.90
N ASP A 79 7.27 -7.18 6.03
CA ASP A 79 7.27 -8.26 5.03
C ASP A 79 5.87 -8.39 4.43
N VAL A 80 5.72 -7.99 3.18
CA VAL A 80 4.42 -8.01 2.49
C VAL A 80 3.93 -9.43 2.19
N LYS A 81 4.84 -10.43 2.17
CA LYS A 81 4.48 -11.84 1.98
C LYS A 81 3.89 -12.40 3.27
N ASP A 82 4.52 -12.11 4.41
CA ASP A 82 4.02 -12.54 5.73
C ASP A 82 2.69 -11.86 6.05
N LEU A 83 2.55 -10.57 5.73
CA LEU A 83 1.29 -9.85 5.85
C LEU A 83 0.21 -10.41 4.92
N ASN A 84 0.60 -10.97 3.78
CA ASN A 84 -0.31 -11.48 2.77
C ASN A 84 -1.35 -10.45 2.27
N CYS A 85 -1.05 -9.15 2.33
CA CYS A 85 -1.90 -8.10 1.77
C CYS A 85 -1.86 -8.12 0.25
N ASP A 86 -2.93 -7.64 -0.40
CA ASP A 86 -2.99 -7.60 -1.87
C ASP A 86 -2.23 -6.41 -2.43
N PHE A 87 -2.23 -5.29 -1.70
CA PHE A 87 -1.50 -4.07 -2.03
C PHE A 87 -0.86 -3.46 -0.78
N TYR A 88 0.31 -2.85 -0.98
CA TYR A 88 1.00 -2.07 0.05
C TYR A 88 1.59 -0.81 -0.60
N ALA A 89 1.26 0.37 -0.10
CA ALA A 89 1.70 1.63 -0.69
C ALA A 89 2.46 2.48 0.31
N PHE A 90 3.55 3.13 -0.13
CA PHE A 90 4.26 4.09 0.70
C PHE A 90 4.93 5.18 -0.13
N SER A 91 5.25 6.30 0.52
CA SER A 91 5.95 7.44 -0.07
C SER A 91 7.43 7.41 0.27
N GLY A 92 8.29 7.59 -0.73
CA GLY A 92 9.75 7.52 -0.58
C GLY A 92 10.32 8.56 0.38
N HIS A 93 9.76 9.78 0.40
CA HIS A 93 10.25 10.85 1.27
C HIS A 93 10.08 10.57 2.77
N LYS A 94 9.17 9.66 3.16
CA LYS A 94 9.05 9.21 4.54
C LYS A 94 10.11 8.19 4.93
N LEU A 95 10.65 7.46 3.95
CA LEU A 95 11.73 6.47 4.13
C LEU A 95 13.09 7.09 3.77
N TYR A 96 13.34 8.33 4.20
CA TYR A 96 14.58 9.09 3.97
C TYR A 96 14.94 9.31 2.50
N GLY A 97 14.07 8.97 1.57
CA GLY A 97 14.22 9.18 0.13
C GLY A 97 13.79 10.56 -0.32
N PRO A 98 13.94 10.87 -1.63
CA PRO A 98 13.51 12.15 -2.19
C PRO A 98 11.98 12.25 -2.29
N THR A 99 11.49 13.48 -2.39
CA THR A 99 10.09 13.76 -2.76
C THR A 99 9.79 13.31 -4.19
N GLY A 100 8.53 13.12 -4.53
CA GLY A 100 8.09 12.74 -5.88
C GLY A 100 8.34 11.27 -6.23
N THR A 101 8.71 10.44 -5.26
CA THR A 101 8.84 8.99 -5.40
C THR A 101 7.93 8.26 -4.41
N GLY A 102 7.55 7.04 -4.77
CA GLY A 102 6.78 6.15 -3.93
C GLY A 102 6.72 4.76 -4.55
N VAL A 103 6.21 3.82 -3.80
CA VAL A 103 6.10 2.42 -4.22
C VAL A 103 4.68 1.93 -3.99
N LEU A 104 4.13 1.23 -4.96
CA LEU A 104 2.97 0.38 -4.81
C LEU A 104 3.41 -1.06 -5.05
N TYR A 105 3.41 -1.85 -3.98
CA TYR A 105 3.44 -3.31 -4.11
C TYR A 105 2.04 -3.82 -4.43
N GLY A 106 1.96 -4.82 -5.29
CA GLY A 106 0.73 -5.57 -5.54
C GLY A 106 1.05 -7.03 -5.82
N LYS A 107 0.17 -7.94 -5.37
CA LYS A 107 0.27 -9.35 -5.76
C LYS A 107 0.22 -9.47 -7.28
N ARG A 108 1.12 -10.28 -7.85
CA ARG A 108 1.25 -10.42 -9.31
C ARG A 108 -0.08 -10.75 -9.99
N GLU A 109 -0.78 -11.75 -9.48
CA GLU A 109 -2.05 -12.21 -10.01
C GLU A 109 -3.13 -11.11 -9.99
N VAL A 110 -3.11 -10.26 -8.99
CA VAL A 110 -4.04 -9.12 -8.87
C VAL A 110 -3.68 -8.03 -9.89
N LEU A 111 -2.39 -7.72 -10.02
CA LEU A 111 -1.91 -6.71 -10.98
C LEU A 111 -2.13 -7.17 -12.44
N GLU A 112 -2.03 -8.46 -12.72
CA GLU A 112 -2.29 -9.01 -14.06
C GLU A 112 -3.77 -8.84 -14.48
N GLU A 113 -4.70 -8.98 -13.54
CA GLU A 113 -6.15 -8.79 -13.76
C GLU A 113 -6.55 -7.30 -13.91
N MET A 114 -5.78 -6.37 -13.35
CA MET A 114 -6.13 -4.95 -13.36
C MET A 114 -5.84 -4.29 -14.71
N GLU A 115 -6.74 -3.40 -15.13
CA GLU A 115 -6.48 -2.48 -16.23
C GLU A 115 -5.65 -1.28 -15.75
N PRO A 116 -4.73 -0.77 -16.59
CA PRO A 116 -3.98 0.46 -16.27
C PRO A 116 -4.89 1.65 -16.04
N TRP A 117 -4.57 2.44 -15.02
CA TRP A 117 -5.30 3.67 -14.70
C TRP A 117 -4.99 4.83 -15.66
N MET A 118 -3.76 4.89 -16.15
CA MET A 118 -3.27 5.91 -17.08
C MET A 118 -2.66 5.25 -18.31
N GLY A 119 -2.61 5.99 -19.42
CA GLY A 119 -1.85 5.63 -20.62
C GLY A 119 -0.63 6.54 -20.78
N GLY A 120 0.42 6.01 -21.39
CA GLY A 120 1.65 6.78 -21.67
C GLY A 120 2.67 5.95 -22.45
N GLY A 121 3.84 6.53 -22.72
CA GLY A 121 4.96 5.81 -23.30
C GLY A 121 5.46 4.69 -22.39
N ASP A 122 6.21 3.77 -22.94
CA ASP A 122 6.88 2.62 -22.32
C ASP A 122 5.96 1.53 -21.75
N MET A 123 4.73 1.87 -21.32
CA MET A 123 3.76 0.93 -20.77
C MET A 123 2.91 0.19 -21.82
N VAL A 124 2.98 0.60 -23.08
CA VAL A 124 2.22 0.00 -24.19
C VAL A 124 3.08 -0.98 -24.97
N ASP A 125 2.48 -2.10 -25.38
CA ASP A 125 3.10 -3.09 -26.29
C ASP A 125 2.71 -2.78 -27.74
N SER A 126 1.40 -2.61 -27.98
CA SER A 126 0.87 -2.32 -29.32
C SER A 126 -0.32 -1.36 -29.23
N VAL A 127 -0.39 -0.41 -30.17
CA VAL A 127 -1.49 0.55 -30.31
C VAL A 127 -2.04 0.52 -31.71
N THR A 128 -3.33 0.26 -31.84
CA THR A 128 -4.09 0.36 -33.10
C THR A 128 -5.35 1.19 -32.87
N LEU A 129 -6.05 1.53 -33.96
CA LEU A 129 -7.34 2.21 -33.84
C LEU A 129 -8.42 1.37 -33.14
N ALA A 130 -8.28 0.04 -33.16
CA ALA A 130 -9.26 -0.89 -32.60
C ALA A 130 -8.88 -1.40 -31.20
N LYS A 131 -7.57 -1.45 -30.87
CA LYS A 131 -7.10 -2.09 -29.63
C LYS A 131 -5.74 -1.55 -29.21
N THR A 132 -5.57 -1.41 -27.91
CA THR A 132 -4.27 -1.20 -27.24
C THR A 132 -3.94 -2.42 -26.41
N THR A 133 -2.70 -2.89 -26.45
CA THR A 133 -2.14 -3.89 -25.54
C THR A 133 -1.03 -3.27 -24.70
N PHE A 134 -0.82 -3.81 -23.51
CA PHE A 134 0.11 -3.25 -22.55
C PHE A 134 1.33 -4.14 -22.35
N ALA A 135 2.44 -3.53 -22.03
CA ALA A 135 3.67 -4.23 -21.67
C ALA A 135 3.45 -5.14 -20.45
N PRO A 136 4.28 -6.17 -20.26
CA PRO A 136 4.24 -6.99 -19.05
C PRO A 136 4.48 -6.17 -17.78
N LEU A 137 4.09 -6.73 -16.62
CA LEU A 137 4.47 -6.17 -15.32
C LEU A 137 6.01 -6.10 -15.17
N PRO A 138 6.55 -5.05 -14.55
CA PRO A 138 5.86 -3.94 -13.92
C PRO A 138 5.48 -2.79 -14.86
N LEU A 139 6.00 -2.77 -16.09
CA LEU A 139 5.84 -1.66 -17.04
C LEU A 139 4.38 -1.33 -17.36
N LYS A 140 3.49 -2.31 -17.28
CA LYS A 140 2.02 -2.13 -17.45
C LYS A 140 1.45 -0.94 -16.68
N PHE A 141 2.05 -0.56 -15.54
CA PHE A 141 1.59 0.53 -14.68
C PHE A 141 2.56 1.72 -14.61
N GLU A 142 3.62 1.72 -15.41
CA GLU A 142 4.67 2.74 -15.43
C GLU A 142 4.49 3.63 -16.66
N ALA A 143 3.56 4.61 -16.61
CA ALA A 143 3.20 5.45 -17.74
C ALA A 143 4.19 6.61 -17.93
N GLY A 144 4.92 6.62 -19.05
CA GLY A 144 5.88 7.65 -19.44
C GLY A 144 7.25 7.48 -18.78
N THR A 145 8.17 8.39 -19.10
CA THR A 145 9.54 8.35 -18.57
C THR A 145 9.52 8.43 -17.04
N PRO A 146 10.05 7.42 -16.32
CA PRO A 146 10.02 7.39 -14.86
C PRO A 146 10.96 8.45 -14.27
N ASN A 147 10.72 8.84 -13.02
CA ASN A 147 11.64 9.65 -12.23
C ASN A 147 12.86 8.81 -11.80
N PHE A 148 13.71 8.42 -12.76
CA PHE A 148 14.84 7.51 -12.53
C PHE A 148 15.88 8.08 -11.55
N ILE A 149 16.07 9.40 -11.50
CA ILE A 149 16.96 10.06 -10.52
C ILE A 149 16.41 9.86 -9.10
N GLY A 150 15.12 10.14 -8.91
CA GLY A 150 14.46 9.96 -7.62
C GLY A 150 14.40 8.50 -7.19
N VAL A 151 14.17 7.58 -8.13
CA VAL A 151 14.13 6.13 -7.84
C VAL A 151 15.51 5.61 -7.44
N ALA A 152 16.59 6.03 -8.13
CA ALA A 152 17.96 5.70 -7.75
C ALA A 152 18.29 6.21 -6.33
N ALA A 153 17.92 7.47 -6.04
CA ALA A 153 18.13 8.04 -4.70
C ALA A 153 17.29 7.34 -3.62
N LEU A 154 16.07 6.88 -3.93
CA LEU A 154 15.27 6.06 -3.01
C LEU A 154 15.96 4.72 -2.73
N GLY A 155 16.58 4.10 -3.75
CA GLY A 155 17.40 2.89 -3.57
C GLY A 155 18.53 3.08 -2.56
N GLU A 156 19.24 4.21 -2.62
CA GLU A 156 20.29 4.55 -1.65
C GLU A 156 19.72 4.83 -0.24
N ALA A 157 18.55 5.45 -0.14
CA ALA A 157 17.87 5.63 1.15
C ALA A 157 17.50 4.28 1.79
N ILE A 158 17.01 3.32 1.00
CA ILE A 158 16.73 1.95 1.47
C ILE A 158 18.02 1.26 1.93
N ASN A 159 19.12 1.41 1.17
CA ASN A 159 20.42 0.89 1.56
C ASN A 159 20.92 1.51 2.88
N PHE A 160 20.69 2.81 3.08
CA PHE A 160 21.00 3.48 4.34
C PHE A 160 20.22 2.88 5.51
N VAL A 161 18.90 2.73 5.39
CA VAL A 161 18.03 2.13 6.42
C VAL A 161 18.50 0.70 6.76
N ASN A 162 18.81 -0.11 5.74
CA ASN A 162 19.32 -1.46 5.93
C ASN A 162 20.67 -1.50 6.66
N ARG A 163 21.56 -0.49 6.44
CA ARG A 163 22.86 -0.41 7.16
C ARG A 163 22.70 0.03 8.60
N VAL A 164 21.75 0.91 8.89
CA VAL A 164 21.48 1.38 10.26
C VAL A 164 20.72 0.32 11.07
N ASP A 165 19.96 -0.52 10.41
CA ASP A 165 19.04 -1.51 10.96
C ASP A 165 17.73 -0.88 11.50
N ILE A 166 16.62 -1.26 10.88
CA ILE A 166 15.29 -0.73 11.23
C ILE A 166 14.90 -1.09 12.66
N ASP A 167 15.29 -2.25 13.16
CA ASP A 167 14.97 -2.67 14.54
C ASP A 167 15.73 -1.82 15.56
N PHE A 168 17.00 -1.44 15.25
CA PHE A 168 17.75 -0.48 16.05
C PHE A 168 17.08 0.91 16.07
N MET A 169 16.62 1.37 14.90
CA MET A 169 15.93 2.67 14.77
C MET A 169 14.64 2.68 15.59
N THR A 170 13.81 1.64 15.46
CA THR A 170 12.55 1.49 16.20
C THR A 170 12.78 1.48 17.72
N ALA A 171 13.75 0.69 18.20
CA ALA A 171 14.09 0.65 19.62
C ALA A 171 14.63 1.99 20.14
N HIS A 172 15.34 2.77 19.29
CA HIS A 172 15.80 4.10 19.64
C HIS A 172 14.62 5.09 19.78
N GLU A 173 13.67 5.06 18.85
CA GLU A 173 12.45 5.89 18.90
C GLU A 173 11.63 5.59 20.15
N GLU A 174 11.39 4.31 20.47
CA GLU A 174 10.68 3.90 21.69
C GLU A 174 11.34 4.47 22.97
N ARG A 175 12.66 4.43 23.03
CA ARG A 175 13.42 4.98 24.17
C ARG A 175 13.31 6.50 24.29
N LEU A 176 13.11 7.22 23.18
CA LEU A 176 12.97 8.67 23.18
C LEU A 176 11.54 9.13 23.51
N THR A 177 10.56 8.26 23.37
CA THR A 177 9.12 8.56 23.57
C THR A 177 8.59 8.05 24.91
N SER A 178 9.35 7.22 25.63
CA SER A 178 9.06 6.75 26.98
C SER A 178 9.56 7.75 28.04
#